data_1c0173d17f7726586894db1657365206
#
_entry.id   1c0173d17f7726586894db1657365206
#
_cell.length_a   1.000
_cell.length_b   1.000
_cell.length_c   1.000
_cell.angle_alpha   90.00
_cell.angle_beta   90.00
_cell.angle_gamma   90.00
#
_symmetry.space_group_name_H-M   'P 1'
#
loop_
_entity.id
_entity.type
_entity.pdbx_description
1 polymer ?
#
loop_
_entity_poly.entity_id
_entity_poly.type
_entity_poly.pdbx_seq_one_letter_code
_entity_poly.pdbx_strand_id
1 'polypeptide(L)'
;MGLYWLTYICLAIFVFAVIVRVYRQFTLPAHLRWELYPVKHEPGKKAGYGGSYMEESNWWEKPRKSSLFNEIKFMVPEILLLRGVWDENRRLWWISFPFHFGLYMMIGTFGLILIGAIGMVAGVQIAPGNGGIPSFIYYLTILLGFLGLILGTIGSGGLLYRRFSDPELKKYSSTADYLNLVFILIFFVAALLAGLFMDDSFGGARSYVQSLLTYGIPAEGGRSLLGGLTIVLASLLAAYIPLTHMSHMFMKYFMYHNVRWEDEPNLKGSKVEAAILKNLGFKPTWAAPHIAGDGTKTWVDLATSGPEEENK
;
A
#
# COMPACT_ATOMS: atom_id res chain seq x y z
N MET A 1 -0.42 30.22 9.27
CA MET A 1 -1.36 29.40 10.09
C MET A 1 -2.19 28.42 9.26
N GLY A 2 -2.84 28.83 8.13
CA GLY A 2 -3.69 27.94 7.34
C GLY A 2 -3.00 26.65 6.85
N LEU A 3 -1.72 26.74 6.43
CA LEU A 3 -0.95 25.59 5.93
C LEU A 3 -0.74 24.52 7.01
N TYR A 4 -0.51 24.89 8.25
CA TYR A 4 -0.38 23.94 9.39
C TYR A 4 -1.70 23.21 9.67
N TRP A 5 -2.79 23.97 9.73
CA TRP A 5 -4.11 23.36 9.92
C TRP A 5 -4.45 22.37 8.81
N LEU A 6 -4.14 22.74 7.55
CA LEU A 6 -4.28 21.80 6.43
C LEU A 6 -3.50 20.51 6.68
N THR A 7 -2.22 20.62 7.04
CA THR A 7 -1.37 19.43 7.28
C THR A 7 -1.90 18.59 8.44
N TYR A 8 -2.28 19.19 9.58
CA TYR A 8 -2.85 18.45 10.71
C TYR A 8 -4.14 17.73 10.34
N ILE A 9 -5.06 18.41 9.64
CA ILE A 9 -6.30 17.80 9.19
C ILE A 9 -6.03 16.63 8.25
N CYS A 10 -5.13 16.81 7.27
CA CYS A 10 -4.77 15.75 6.33
C CYS A 10 -4.11 14.54 7.03
N LEU A 11 -3.23 14.77 8.00
CA LEU A 11 -2.64 13.70 8.80
C LEU A 11 -3.68 12.98 9.68
N ALA A 12 -4.63 13.71 10.26
CA ALA A 12 -5.72 13.10 11.01
C ALA A 12 -6.60 12.22 10.11
N ILE A 13 -6.92 12.69 8.89
CA ILE A 13 -7.65 11.91 7.89
C ILE A 13 -6.85 10.66 7.51
N PHE A 14 -5.54 10.79 7.26
CA PHE A 14 -4.67 9.66 6.95
C PHE A 14 -4.74 8.58 8.03
N VAL A 15 -4.48 8.96 9.28
CA VAL A 15 -4.46 8.02 10.41
C VAL A 15 -5.83 7.35 10.59
N PHE A 16 -6.90 8.14 10.59
CA PHE A 16 -8.25 7.62 10.74
C PHE A 16 -8.64 6.66 9.60
N ALA A 17 -8.35 7.04 8.36
CA ALA A 17 -8.66 6.20 7.20
C ALA A 17 -7.87 4.88 7.21
N VAL A 18 -6.59 4.90 7.61
CA VAL A 18 -5.79 3.68 7.77
C VAL A 18 -6.37 2.78 8.87
N ILE A 19 -6.71 3.35 10.03
CA ILE A 19 -7.34 2.59 11.14
C ILE A 19 -8.64 1.94 10.67
N VAL A 20 -9.52 2.69 10.01
CA VAL A 20 -10.80 2.16 9.50
C VAL A 20 -10.58 1.04 8.48
N ARG A 21 -9.60 1.18 7.59
CA ARG A 21 -9.28 0.13 6.61
C ARG A 21 -8.74 -1.13 7.26
N VAL A 22 -7.80 -1.01 8.19
CA VAL A 22 -7.25 -2.13 8.94
C VAL A 22 -8.35 -2.83 9.75
N TYR A 23 -9.18 -2.06 10.47
CA TYR A 23 -10.31 -2.61 11.20
C TYR A 23 -11.27 -3.39 10.29
N ARG A 24 -11.60 -2.84 9.12
CA ARG A 24 -12.45 -3.55 8.14
C ARG A 24 -11.83 -4.87 7.70
N GLN A 25 -10.51 -4.93 7.46
CA GLN A 25 -9.86 -6.19 7.08
C GLN A 25 -9.93 -7.26 8.17
N PHE A 26 -9.79 -6.86 9.44
CA PHE A 26 -9.94 -7.79 10.57
C PHE A 26 -11.38 -8.28 10.78
N THR A 27 -12.38 -7.55 10.28
CA THR A 27 -13.79 -7.86 10.46
C THR A 27 -14.47 -8.39 9.19
N LEU A 28 -13.73 -8.56 8.09
CA LEU A 28 -14.27 -9.15 6.88
C LEU A 28 -14.73 -10.59 7.12
N PRO A 29 -15.79 -11.02 6.40
CA PRO A 29 -16.18 -12.42 6.36
C PRO A 29 -15.02 -13.32 5.90
N ALA A 30 -15.01 -14.57 6.36
CA ALA A 30 -14.03 -15.55 5.91
C ALA A 30 -14.14 -15.76 4.38
N HIS A 31 -13.00 -15.85 3.71
CA HIS A 31 -12.96 -16.16 2.29
C HIS A 31 -13.24 -17.65 2.06
N LEU A 32 -14.18 -17.98 1.18
CA LEU A 32 -14.42 -19.34 0.74
C LEU A 32 -13.53 -19.66 -0.44
N ARG A 33 -12.65 -20.62 -0.28
CA ARG A 33 -11.63 -20.99 -1.24
C ARG A 33 -11.64 -22.50 -1.46
N TRP A 34 -11.57 -22.91 -2.72
CA TRP A 34 -11.61 -24.32 -3.14
C TRP A 34 -10.25 -24.85 -3.61
N GLU A 35 -9.28 -23.95 -3.78
CA GLU A 35 -7.97 -24.26 -4.33
C GLU A 35 -6.93 -24.37 -3.22
N LEU A 36 -6.02 -25.33 -3.36
CA LEU A 36 -4.85 -25.42 -2.52
C LEU A 36 -3.76 -24.50 -3.07
N TYR A 37 -3.34 -23.54 -2.27
CA TYR A 37 -2.22 -22.66 -2.62
C TYR A 37 -0.98 -23.01 -1.81
N PRO A 38 0.23 -22.84 -2.40
CA PRO A 38 1.46 -22.98 -1.64
C PRO A 38 1.48 -21.96 -0.51
N VAL A 39 1.74 -22.43 0.71
CA VAL A 39 1.83 -21.59 1.90
C VAL A 39 3.29 -21.26 2.15
N LYS A 40 3.72 -20.08 1.74
CA LYS A 40 5.15 -19.69 1.72
C LYS A 40 5.77 -19.56 3.11
N HIS A 41 4.98 -19.31 4.14
CA HIS A 41 5.44 -19.24 5.52
C HIS A 41 5.56 -20.59 6.24
N GLU A 42 5.27 -21.69 5.56
CA GLU A 42 5.49 -23.00 6.13
C GLU A 42 6.99 -23.36 6.23
N PRO A 43 7.42 -24.03 7.31
CA PRO A 43 8.78 -24.54 7.39
C PRO A 43 9.00 -25.71 6.43
N GLY A 44 10.24 -25.87 5.98
CA GLY A 44 10.66 -26.99 5.15
C GLY A 44 10.72 -26.67 3.66
N LYS A 45 10.82 -27.73 2.84
CA LYS A 45 11.11 -27.60 1.40
C LYS A 45 9.87 -27.51 0.51
N LYS A 46 8.67 -27.85 1.01
CA LYS A 46 7.44 -27.90 0.21
C LYS A 46 7.12 -26.58 -0.48
N ALA A 47 7.20 -25.48 0.25
CA ALA A 47 6.99 -24.14 -0.33
C ALA A 47 7.94 -23.80 -1.50
N GLY A 48 9.09 -24.48 -1.62
CA GLY A 48 10.06 -24.26 -2.69
C GLY A 48 9.59 -24.74 -4.07
N TYR A 49 8.80 -25.83 -4.10
CA TYR A 49 8.22 -26.35 -5.35
C TYR A 49 6.72 -25.99 -5.53
N GLY A 50 6.17 -25.20 -4.63
CA GLY A 50 4.76 -24.82 -4.69
C GLY A 50 3.81 -25.72 -3.90
N GLY A 51 4.34 -26.61 -3.07
CA GLY A 51 3.59 -27.51 -2.20
C GLY A 51 3.26 -26.90 -0.83
N SER A 52 2.41 -27.61 -0.08
CA SER A 52 1.90 -27.18 1.22
C SER A 52 1.71 -28.40 2.14
N TYR A 53 1.59 -28.16 3.46
CA TYR A 53 1.20 -29.18 4.42
C TYR A 53 -0.15 -29.81 4.07
N MET A 54 -1.00 -29.10 3.34
CA MET A 54 -2.31 -29.57 2.85
C MET A 54 -2.21 -30.74 1.85
N GLU A 55 -1.01 -31.04 1.34
CA GLU A 55 -0.75 -32.23 0.50
C GLU A 55 -0.67 -33.51 1.34
N GLU A 56 -0.52 -33.41 2.66
CA GLU A 56 -0.42 -34.55 3.54
C GLU A 56 -1.80 -35.15 3.82
N SER A 57 -1.86 -36.49 3.86
CA SER A 57 -3.07 -37.19 4.30
C SER A 57 -3.44 -36.74 5.71
N ASN A 58 -4.72 -36.49 5.94
CA ASN A 58 -5.26 -36.04 7.21
C ASN A 58 -4.56 -34.76 7.73
N TRP A 59 -4.23 -33.82 6.82
CA TRP A 59 -3.58 -32.56 7.18
C TRP A 59 -4.35 -31.78 8.26
N TRP A 60 -5.66 -31.88 8.31
CA TRP A 60 -6.53 -31.22 9.28
C TRP A 60 -6.38 -31.76 10.72
N GLU A 61 -5.82 -32.96 10.90
CA GLU A 61 -5.54 -33.56 12.22
C GLU A 61 -4.12 -33.21 12.72
N LYS A 62 -3.30 -32.63 11.87
CA LYS A 62 -1.89 -32.35 12.16
C LYS A 62 -1.70 -30.90 12.63
N PRO A 63 -0.82 -30.68 13.63
CA PRO A 63 -0.51 -29.34 14.07
C PRO A 63 0.17 -28.54 12.94
N ARG A 64 -0.38 -27.39 12.63
CA ARG A 64 0.20 -26.46 11.67
C ARG A 64 1.47 -25.81 12.25
N LYS A 65 2.51 -25.72 11.44
CA LYS A 65 3.75 -25.02 11.77
C LYS A 65 3.92 -23.82 10.83
N SER A 66 4.28 -22.68 11.37
CA SER A 66 4.60 -21.47 10.59
C SER A 66 6.07 -21.07 10.76
N SER A 67 6.61 -20.32 9.81
CA SER A 67 7.98 -19.83 9.82
C SER A 67 7.99 -18.35 9.41
N LEU A 68 8.16 -17.46 10.36
CA LEU A 68 8.30 -16.02 10.13
C LEU A 68 9.47 -15.72 9.17
N PHE A 69 10.55 -16.48 9.25
CA PHE A 69 11.69 -16.32 8.34
C PHE A 69 11.28 -16.55 6.87
N ASN A 70 10.55 -17.63 6.59
CA ASN A 70 10.09 -17.94 5.23
C ASN A 70 9.06 -16.92 4.75
N GLU A 71 8.20 -16.42 5.63
CA GLU A 71 7.26 -15.34 5.36
C GLU A 71 8.00 -14.07 4.92
N ILE A 72 8.95 -13.60 5.72
CA ILE A 72 9.77 -12.41 5.40
C ILE A 72 10.53 -12.62 4.10
N LYS A 73 11.17 -13.78 3.93
CA LYS A 73 11.91 -14.13 2.70
C LYS A 73 11.05 -14.08 1.45
N PHE A 74 9.77 -14.39 1.55
CA PHE A 74 8.83 -14.30 0.45
C PHE A 74 8.28 -12.88 0.27
N MET A 75 7.79 -12.25 1.36
CA MET A 75 7.08 -10.98 1.28
C MET A 75 8.00 -9.79 0.95
N VAL A 76 9.23 -9.79 1.45
CA VAL A 76 10.15 -8.67 1.20
C VAL A 76 10.46 -8.48 -0.29
N PRO A 77 10.89 -9.49 -1.06
CA PRO A 77 11.07 -9.33 -2.51
C PRO A 77 9.76 -9.00 -3.25
N GLU A 78 8.65 -9.58 -2.79
CA GLU A 78 7.34 -9.34 -3.39
C GLU A 78 6.87 -7.88 -3.21
N ILE A 79 7.12 -7.29 -2.04
CA ILE A 79 6.73 -5.91 -1.75
C ILE A 79 7.75 -4.92 -2.31
N LEU A 80 9.05 -5.09 -1.99
CA LEU A 80 10.07 -4.11 -2.33
C LEU A 80 10.53 -4.18 -3.79
N LEU A 81 10.61 -5.39 -4.37
CA LEU A 81 11.12 -5.59 -5.73
C LEU A 81 10.00 -5.87 -6.75
N LEU A 82 8.75 -5.91 -6.31
CA LEU A 82 7.60 -6.25 -7.17
C LEU A 82 7.81 -7.58 -7.93
N ARG A 83 8.26 -8.61 -7.23
CA ARG A 83 8.65 -9.88 -7.83
C ARG A 83 7.55 -10.49 -8.70
N GLY A 84 6.30 -10.48 -8.26
CA GLY A 84 5.18 -10.99 -9.07
C GLY A 84 5.02 -10.23 -10.39
N VAL A 85 5.24 -8.91 -10.38
CA VAL A 85 5.23 -8.12 -11.63
C VAL A 85 6.43 -8.47 -12.53
N TRP A 86 7.61 -8.73 -11.93
CA TRP A 86 8.80 -9.16 -12.67
C TRP A 86 8.59 -10.51 -13.35
N ASP A 87 8.00 -11.47 -12.64
CA ASP A 87 7.81 -12.84 -13.15
C ASP A 87 6.72 -12.87 -14.24
N GLU A 88 5.61 -12.12 -14.07
CA GLU A 88 4.44 -12.16 -14.96
C GLU A 88 4.48 -11.11 -16.08
N ASN A 89 5.03 -9.93 -15.84
CA ASN A 89 5.01 -8.82 -16.80
C ASN A 89 6.24 -7.91 -16.70
N ARG A 90 7.36 -8.34 -17.24
CA ARG A 90 8.63 -7.60 -17.21
C ARG A 90 8.56 -6.22 -17.84
N ARG A 91 7.74 -6.03 -18.89
CA ARG A 91 7.59 -4.72 -19.54
C ARG A 91 6.93 -3.71 -18.58
N LEU A 92 5.94 -4.15 -17.82
CA LEU A 92 5.33 -3.33 -16.78
C LEU A 92 6.31 -3.07 -15.64
N TRP A 93 7.13 -4.05 -15.29
CA TRP A 93 8.07 -3.93 -14.18
C TRP A 93 9.04 -2.75 -14.36
N TRP A 94 9.61 -2.56 -15.55
CA TRP A 94 10.54 -1.46 -15.83
C TRP A 94 9.96 -0.06 -15.61
N ILE A 95 8.65 0.08 -15.61
CA ILE A 95 7.96 1.36 -15.36
C ILE A 95 7.40 1.39 -13.94
N SER A 96 6.82 0.29 -13.49
CA SER A 96 6.17 0.18 -12.18
C SER A 96 7.18 0.14 -11.04
N PHE A 97 8.33 -0.50 -11.24
CA PHE A 97 9.37 -0.58 -10.20
C PHE A 97 9.97 0.80 -9.86
N PRO A 98 10.42 1.63 -10.81
CA PRO A 98 10.87 2.99 -10.49
C PRO A 98 9.82 3.81 -9.75
N PHE A 99 8.55 3.70 -10.14
CA PHE A 99 7.44 4.37 -9.46
C PHE A 99 7.35 3.96 -7.99
N HIS A 100 7.26 2.66 -7.70
CA HIS A 100 7.13 2.16 -6.33
C HIS A 100 8.40 2.38 -5.52
N PHE A 101 9.56 2.18 -6.12
CA PHE A 101 10.83 2.41 -5.45
C PHE A 101 11.02 3.89 -5.12
N GLY A 102 10.59 4.80 -6.02
CA GLY A 102 10.52 6.23 -5.75
C GLY A 102 9.63 6.56 -4.54
N LEU A 103 8.46 5.93 -4.44
CA LEU A 103 7.58 6.07 -3.27
C LEU A 103 8.24 5.57 -1.99
N TYR A 104 8.95 4.43 -2.01
CA TYR A 104 9.67 3.91 -0.85
C TYR A 104 10.78 4.86 -0.40
N MET A 105 11.53 5.41 -1.36
CA MET A 105 12.56 6.42 -1.06
C MET A 105 11.94 7.67 -0.43
N MET A 106 10.79 8.12 -0.91
CA MET A 106 10.08 9.26 -0.32
C MET A 106 9.57 8.97 1.09
N ILE A 107 9.05 7.77 1.37
CA ILE A 107 8.69 7.35 2.74
C ILE A 107 9.92 7.41 3.65
N GLY A 108 11.06 6.89 3.18
CA GLY A 108 12.34 7.00 3.89
C GLY A 108 12.76 8.45 4.13
N THR A 109 12.62 9.30 3.11
CA THR A 109 12.93 10.74 3.20
C THR A 109 12.06 11.44 4.25
N PHE A 110 10.73 11.19 4.25
CA PHE A 110 9.83 11.74 5.28
C PHE A 110 10.19 11.25 6.68
N GLY A 111 10.56 9.96 6.81
CA GLY A 111 11.06 9.42 8.08
C GLY A 111 12.32 10.13 8.57
N LEU A 112 13.30 10.37 7.69
CA LEU A 112 14.53 11.10 8.02
C LEU A 112 14.28 12.58 8.33
N ILE A 113 13.37 13.23 7.60
CA ILE A 113 12.93 14.59 7.91
C ILE A 113 12.32 14.65 9.30
N LEU A 114 11.44 13.72 9.64
CA LEU A 114 10.81 13.64 10.97
C LEU A 114 11.84 13.38 12.07
N ILE A 115 12.74 12.41 11.90
CA ILE A 115 13.83 12.13 12.86
C ILE A 115 14.72 13.36 13.03
N GLY A 116 15.09 14.00 11.92
CA GLY A 116 15.88 15.21 11.94
C GLY A 116 15.15 16.38 12.64
N ALA A 117 13.86 16.54 12.40
CA ALA A 117 13.05 17.57 13.07
C ALA A 117 12.95 17.32 14.60
N ILE A 118 12.76 16.07 15.02
CA ILE A 118 12.80 15.68 16.44
C ILE A 118 14.18 16.00 17.05
N GLY A 119 15.27 15.69 16.34
CA GLY A 119 16.62 16.06 16.76
C GLY A 119 16.78 17.57 16.94
N MET A 120 16.24 18.37 15.99
CA MET A 120 16.29 19.84 16.07
C MET A 120 15.47 20.38 17.27
N VAL A 121 14.34 19.78 17.60
CA VAL A 121 13.58 20.10 18.84
C VAL A 121 14.41 19.81 20.08
N ALA A 122 15.25 18.75 20.06
CA ALA A 122 16.19 18.42 21.14
C ALA A 122 17.49 19.23 21.10
N GLY A 123 17.61 20.25 20.24
CA GLY A 123 18.80 21.12 20.14
C GLY A 123 19.91 20.57 19.25
N VAL A 124 19.70 19.46 18.52
CA VAL A 124 20.69 18.89 17.59
C VAL A 124 20.60 19.58 16.23
N GLN A 125 21.71 20.11 15.76
CA GLN A 125 21.76 20.69 14.41
C GLN A 125 21.99 19.60 13.34
N ILE A 126 21.09 19.48 12.39
CA ILE A 126 21.20 18.56 11.25
C ILE A 126 21.84 19.32 10.08
N ALA A 127 23.15 19.23 9.98
CA ALA A 127 23.91 19.98 8.98
C ALA A 127 25.18 19.19 8.56
N PRO A 128 25.76 19.50 7.37
CA PRO A 128 27.06 18.98 7.00
C PRO A 128 28.13 19.43 7.98
N GLY A 129 29.08 18.55 8.30
CA GLY A 129 30.21 18.91 9.16
C GLY A 129 30.02 18.73 10.68
N ASN A 130 28.79 18.47 11.14
CA ASN A 130 28.53 18.21 12.57
C ASN A 130 28.95 16.78 13.02
N GLY A 131 29.51 15.97 12.11
CA GLY A 131 29.97 14.61 12.37
C GLY A 131 28.87 13.62 12.75
N GLY A 132 29.20 12.33 12.77
CA GLY A 132 28.33 11.27 13.28
C GLY A 132 26.91 11.21 12.66
N ILE A 133 25.93 10.93 13.53
CA ILE A 133 24.53 10.74 13.15
C ILE A 133 23.88 11.98 12.48
N PRO A 134 24.09 13.23 12.95
CA PRO A 134 23.47 14.40 12.29
C PRO A 134 23.87 14.58 10.83
N SER A 135 25.17 14.46 10.52
CA SER A 135 25.64 14.52 9.12
C SER A 135 25.14 13.35 8.28
N PHE A 136 25.07 12.16 8.85
CA PHE A 136 24.51 10.98 8.17
C PHE A 136 23.03 11.20 7.80
N ILE A 137 22.21 11.68 8.74
CA ILE A 137 20.81 12.02 8.46
C ILE A 137 20.71 13.08 7.36
N TYR A 138 21.55 14.11 7.41
CA TYR A 138 21.58 15.18 6.41
C TYR A 138 21.81 14.62 5.00
N TYR A 139 22.93 13.91 4.80
CA TYR A 139 23.27 13.39 3.46
C TYR A 139 22.33 12.29 2.98
N LEU A 140 21.89 11.41 3.87
CA LEU A 140 20.95 10.36 3.51
C LEU A 140 19.58 10.93 3.12
N THR A 141 19.13 12.02 3.77
CA THR A 141 17.90 12.72 3.37
C THR A 141 17.99 13.25 1.95
N ILE A 142 19.11 13.87 1.59
CA ILE A 142 19.35 14.39 0.23
C ILE A 142 19.36 13.24 -0.78
N LEU A 143 20.12 12.18 -0.50
CA LEU A 143 20.25 11.03 -1.40
C LEU A 143 18.87 10.38 -1.67
N LEU A 144 18.16 9.99 -0.61
CA LEU A 144 16.86 9.34 -0.76
C LEU A 144 15.83 10.28 -1.34
N GLY A 145 15.85 11.56 -0.97
CA GLY A 145 14.93 12.58 -1.45
C GLY A 145 15.03 12.75 -2.97
N PHE A 146 16.21 13.08 -3.49
CA PHE A 146 16.36 13.27 -4.94
C PHE A 146 16.18 11.99 -5.72
N LEU A 147 16.72 10.86 -5.25
CA LEU A 147 16.51 9.58 -5.90
C LEU A 147 15.03 9.23 -5.97
N GLY A 148 14.29 9.42 -4.86
CA GLY A 148 12.86 9.18 -4.79
C GLY A 148 12.06 10.09 -5.73
N LEU A 149 12.37 11.38 -5.76
CA LEU A 149 11.70 12.36 -6.62
C LEU A 149 11.94 12.09 -8.11
N ILE A 150 13.16 11.74 -8.50
CA ILE A 150 13.50 11.42 -9.89
C ILE A 150 12.79 10.13 -10.32
N LEU A 151 12.94 9.05 -9.55
CA LEU A 151 12.33 7.75 -9.88
C LEU A 151 10.80 7.81 -9.86
N GLY A 152 10.23 8.54 -8.90
CA GLY A 152 8.79 8.75 -8.81
C GLY A 152 8.24 9.55 -10.00
N THR A 153 8.96 10.59 -10.44
CA THR A 153 8.59 11.38 -11.63
C THR A 153 8.63 10.52 -12.89
N ILE A 154 9.74 9.80 -13.13
CA ILE A 154 9.90 8.93 -14.29
C ILE A 154 8.85 7.81 -14.27
N GLY A 155 8.67 7.17 -13.15
CA GLY A 155 7.74 6.05 -13.01
C GLY A 155 6.27 6.46 -13.15
N SER A 156 5.83 7.55 -12.50
CA SER A 156 4.45 8.04 -12.63
C SER A 156 4.15 8.56 -14.03
N GLY A 157 5.09 9.28 -14.65
CA GLY A 157 4.99 9.72 -16.04
C GLY A 157 4.92 8.55 -17.01
N GLY A 158 5.76 7.53 -16.83
CA GLY A 158 5.77 6.32 -17.65
C GLY A 158 4.47 5.49 -17.51
N LEU A 159 3.94 5.33 -16.30
CA LEU A 159 2.64 4.66 -16.07
C LEU A 159 1.50 5.44 -16.72
N LEU A 160 1.50 6.76 -16.60
CA LEU A 160 0.50 7.62 -17.23
C LEU A 160 0.57 7.54 -18.75
N TYR A 161 1.78 7.64 -19.34
CA TYR A 161 1.99 7.47 -20.78
C TYR A 161 1.48 6.13 -21.28
N ARG A 162 1.78 5.03 -20.56
CA ARG A 162 1.29 3.70 -20.92
C ARG A 162 -0.24 3.63 -20.92
N ARG A 163 -0.93 4.27 -19.95
CA ARG A 163 -2.40 4.31 -19.93
C ARG A 163 -2.99 5.08 -21.11
N PHE A 164 -2.30 6.09 -21.62
CA PHE A 164 -2.75 6.81 -22.82
C PHE A 164 -2.42 6.11 -24.12
N SER A 165 -1.33 5.34 -24.18
CA SER A 165 -0.84 4.75 -25.42
C SER A 165 -1.35 3.33 -25.67
N ASP A 166 -1.67 2.56 -24.64
CA ASP A 166 -2.11 1.17 -24.73
C ASP A 166 -3.65 1.09 -24.90
N PRO A 167 -4.17 0.68 -26.11
CA PRO A 167 -5.61 0.62 -26.36
C PRO A 167 -6.35 -0.38 -25.48
N GLU A 168 -5.70 -1.50 -25.13
CA GLU A 168 -6.34 -2.51 -24.27
C GLU A 168 -6.45 -1.97 -22.83
N LEU A 169 -5.40 -1.33 -22.33
CA LEU A 169 -5.43 -0.75 -21.00
C LEU A 169 -6.47 0.36 -20.86
N LYS A 170 -6.68 1.15 -21.95
CA LYS A 170 -7.73 2.19 -21.98
C LYS A 170 -9.14 1.64 -21.72
N LYS A 171 -9.47 0.46 -22.24
CA LYS A 171 -10.79 -0.15 -22.07
C LYS A 171 -11.13 -0.43 -20.60
N TYR A 172 -10.09 -0.69 -19.79
CA TYR A 172 -10.24 -1.04 -18.37
C TYR A 172 -9.82 0.10 -17.42
N SER A 173 -9.45 1.27 -17.94
CA SER A 173 -9.02 2.40 -17.14
C SER A 173 -10.19 3.34 -16.84
N SER A 174 -10.44 3.55 -15.55
CA SER A 174 -11.40 4.54 -15.08
C SER A 174 -10.78 5.95 -15.02
N THR A 175 -11.61 6.98 -14.95
CA THR A 175 -11.14 8.36 -14.72
C THR A 175 -10.30 8.48 -13.44
N ALA A 176 -10.65 7.74 -12.39
CA ALA A 176 -9.92 7.72 -11.13
C ALA A 176 -8.47 7.23 -11.31
N ASP A 177 -8.22 6.28 -12.21
CA ASP A 177 -6.87 5.77 -12.48
C ASP A 177 -5.96 6.82 -13.09
N TYR A 178 -6.49 7.66 -13.97
CA TYR A 178 -5.76 8.81 -14.54
C TYR A 178 -5.54 9.89 -13.50
N LEU A 179 -6.57 10.26 -12.75
CA LEU A 179 -6.48 11.30 -11.72
C LEU A 179 -5.47 10.95 -10.64
N ASN A 180 -5.41 9.68 -10.21
CA ASN A 180 -4.42 9.21 -9.25
C ASN A 180 -2.99 9.41 -9.74
N LEU A 181 -2.69 8.99 -10.97
CA LEU A 181 -1.34 9.14 -11.54
C LEU A 181 -0.98 10.60 -11.81
N VAL A 182 -1.93 11.40 -12.30
CA VAL A 182 -1.73 12.83 -12.52
C VAL A 182 -1.44 13.55 -11.22
N PHE A 183 -2.21 13.28 -10.16
CA PHE A 183 -2.00 13.90 -8.85
C PHE A 183 -0.62 13.57 -8.28
N ILE A 184 -0.22 12.29 -8.33
CA ILE A 184 1.09 11.85 -7.87
C ILE A 184 2.21 12.47 -8.72
N LEU A 185 2.06 12.52 -10.04
CA LEU A 185 3.04 13.13 -10.94
C LEU A 185 3.22 14.61 -10.64
N ILE A 186 2.13 15.36 -10.46
CA ILE A 186 2.18 16.79 -10.10
C ILE A 186 2.95 16.99 -8.78
N PHE A 187 2.69 16.13 -7.79
CA PHE A 187 3.43 16.17 -6.52
C PHE A 187 4.94 15.94 -6.75
N PHE A 188 5.30 14.87 -7.46
CA PHE A 188 6.71 14.54 -7.71
C PHE A 188 7.44 15.65 -8.47
N VAL A 189 6.83 16.21 -9.51
CA VAL A 189 7.40 17.31 -10.30
C VAL A 189 7.54 18.57 -9.44
N ALA A 190 6.51 18.96 -8.71
CA ALA A 190 6.56 20.14 -7.85
C ALA A 190 7.62 20.01 -6.75
N ALA A 191 7.70 18.84 -6.12
CA ALA A 191 8.68 18.56 -5.09
C ALA A 191 10.12 18.50 -5.64
N LEU A 192 10.32 17.93 -6.84
CA LEU A 192 11.61 17.90 -7.52
C LEU A 192 12.10 19.32 -7.87
N LEU A 193 11.21 20.14 -8.42
CA LEU A 193 11.54 21.55 -8.73
C LEU A 193 11.82 22.34 -7.45
N ALA A 194 11.04 22.11 -6.37
CA ALA A 194 11.31 22.74 -5.09
C ALA A 194 12.66 22.33 -4.51
N GLY A 195 13.02 21.04 -4.58
CA GLY A 195 14.34 20.54 -4.16
C GLY A 195 15.46 21.15 -4.98
N LEU A 196 15.35 21.20 -6.30
CA LEU A 196 16.42 21.72 -7.17
C LEU A 196 16.65 23.24 -7.06
N PHE A 197 15.59 24.01 -6.82
CA PHE A 197 15.66 25.48 -6.93
C PHE A 197 15.49 26.22 -5.60
N MET A 198 14.96 25.55 -4.55
CA MET A 198 14.56 26.23 -3.32
C MET A 198 15.13 25.60 -2.05
N ASP A 199 15.26 24.26 -1.99
CA ASP A 199 15.60 23.53 -0.77
C ASP A 199 16.36 22.23 -1.10
N ASP A 200 17.59 22.37 -1.60
CA ASP A 200 18.44 21.27 -2.05
C ASP A 200 18.86 20.31 -0.93
N SER A 201 18.75 20.75 0.30
CA SER A 201 19.09 19.99 1.51
C SER A 201 17.90 19.44 2.29
N PHE A 202 16.67 19.73 1.82
CA PHE A 202 15.43 19.48 2.57
C PHE A 202 15.40 20.13 3.95
N GLY A 203 16.20 21.20 4.15
CA GLY A 203 16.30 21.94 5.40
C GLY A 203 15.02 22.70 5.72
N GLY A 204 14.41 23.35 4.72
CA GLY A 204 13.13 24.01 4.84
C GLY A 204 11.99 23.04 5.17
N ALA A 205 11.96 21.87 4.52
CA ALA A 205 10.99 20.83 4.83
C ALA A 205 11.17 20.32 6.27
N ARG A 206 12.40 20.13 6.72
CA ARG A 206 12.73 19.71 8.09
C ARG A 206 12.31 20.75 9.12
N SER A 207 12.59 22.03 8.86
CA SER A 207 12.16 23.15 9.72
C SER A 207 10.63 23.29 9.78
N TYR A 208 9.94 23.01 8.67
CA TYR A 208 8.48 22.96 8.65
C TYR A 208 7.93 21.87 9.56
N VAL A 209 8.48 20.65 9.50
CA VAL A 209 8.07 19.53 10.37
C VAL A 209 8.43 19.84 11.83
N GLN A 210 9.60 20.44 12.11
CA GLN A 210 9.93 20.90 13.46
C GLN A 210 8.88 21.88 14.00
N SER A 211 8.43 22.82 13.18
CA SER A 211 7.40 23.79 13.56
C SER A 211 6.03 23.11 13.79
N LEU A 212 5.70 22.06 13.04
CA LEU A 212 4.50 21.25 13.33
C LEU A 212 4.61 20.59 14.72
N LEU A 213 5.77 20.05 15.07
CA LEU A 213 5.99 19.37 16.37
C LEU A 213 5.93 20.33 17.57
N THR A 214 6.35 21.58 17.37
CA THR A 214 6.45 22.59 18.44
C THR A 214 5.32 23.62 18.44
N TYR A 215 4.36 23.49 17.53
CA TYR A 215 3.30 24.51 17.30
C TYR A 215 3.89 25.92 17.05
N GLY A 216 5.13 25.97 16.57
CA GLY A 216 5.89 27.19 16.34
C GLY A 216 5.58 27.88 15.01
N ILE A 217 6.15 29.09 14.83
CA ILE A 217 6.09 29.82 13.56
C ILE A 217 7.16 29.23 12.61
N PRO A 218 6.87 29.00 11.31
CA PRO A 218 7.86 28.41 10.41
C PRO A 218 9.07 29.31 10.21
N ALA A 219 10.24 28.69 10.13
CA ALA A 219 11.39 29.31 9.51
C ALA A 219 11.10 29.65 8.02
N GLU A 220 11.82 30.60 7.47
CA GLU A 220 11.53 31.23 6.16
C GLU A 220 11.45 30.30 4.95
N GLY A 221 12.02 29.11 4.98
CA GLY A 221 12.05 28.17 3.85
C GLY A 221 10.70 27.63 3.36
N GLY A 222 9.65 27.69 4.18
CA GLY A 222 8.28 27.31 3.79
C GLY A 222 7.46 28.44 3.15
N ARG A 223 8.04 29.62 2.96
CA ARG A 223 7.34 30.82 2.44
C ARG A 223 7.44 30.99 0.92
N SER A 224 8.25 30.21 0.22
CA SER A 224 8.25 30.24 -1.24
C SER A 224 6.94 29.66 -1.79
N LEU A 225 6.44 30.22 -2.89
CA LEU A 225 5.21 29.74 -3.53
C LEU A 225 5.29 28.25 -3.85
N LEU A 226 6.42 27.83 -4.43
CA LEU A 226 6.65 26.44 -4.82
C LEU A 226 6.81 25.50 -3.61
N GLY A 227 7.53 25.93 -2.56
CA GLY A 227 7.62 25.18 -1.31
C GLY A 227 6.26 25.02 -0.62
N GLY A 228 5.47 26.10 -0.56
CA GLY A 228 4.09 26.06 -0.05
C GLY A 228 3.19 25.14 -0.85
N LEU A 229 3.27 25.17 -2.19
CA LEU A 229 2.54 24.26 -3.07
C LEU A 229 2.93 22.80 -2.82
N THR A 230 4.21 22.51 -2.67
CA THR A 230 4.70 21.14 -2.39
C THR A 230 4.15 20.61 -1.06
N ILE A 231 4.12 21.43 -0.01
CA ILE A 231 3.53 21.05 1.29
C ILE A 231 2.02 20.79 1.16
N VAL A 232 1.29 21.63 0.43
CA VAL A 232 -0.15 21.41 0.15
C VAL A 232 -0.37 20.08 -0.56
N LEU A 233 0.38 19.83 -1.64
CA LEU A 233 0.26 18.59 -2.42
C LEU A 233 0.63 17.37 -1.59
N ALA A 234 1.70 17.42 -0.80
CA ALA A 234 2.11 16.33 0.09
C ALA A 234 1.05 16.04 1.15
N SER A 235 0.47 17.08 1.76
CA SER A 235 -0.57 16.94 2.77
C SER A 235 -1.84 16.31 2.19
N LEU A 236 -2.30 16.84 1.04
CA LEU A 236 -3.47 16.30 0.36
C LEU A 236 -3.24 14.88 -0.13
N LEU A 237 -2.05 14.56 -0.67
CA LEU A 237 -1.71 13.22 -1.11
C LEU A 237 -1.69 12.22 0.06
N ALA A 238 -1.15 12.61 1.22
CA ALA A 238 -1.18 11.80 2.42
C ALA A 238 -2.62 11.42 2.81
N ALA A 239 -3.54 12.39 2.84
CA ALA A 239 -4.96 12.13 3.13
C ALA A 239 -5.63 11.27 2.05
N TYR A 240 -5.26 11.47 0.79
CA TYR A 240 -5.89 10.84 -0.38
C TYR A 240 -5.53 9.35 -0.54
N ILE A 241 -4.26 8.98 -0.31
CA ILE A 241 -3.78 7.61 -0.51
C ILE A 241 -4.66 6.56 0.22
N PRO A 242 -4.92 6.65 1.53
CA PRO A 242 -5.71 5.63 2.22
C PRO A 242 -7.20 5.63 1.85
N LEU A 243 -7.71 6.69 1.23
CA LEU A 243 -9.10 6.78 0.79
C LEU A 243 -9.35 6.08 -0.56
N THR A 244 -8.30 5.79 -1.31
CA THR A 244 -8.37 5.23 -2.68
C THR A 244 -7.86 3.78 -2.74
N HIS A 245 -7.89 3.18 -3.94
CA HIS A 245 -7.30 1.86 -4.19
C HIS A 245 -5.76 1.86 -4.06
N MET A 246 -5.10 3.01 -3.98
CA MET A 246 -3.67 3.11 -3.71
C MET A 246 -3.29 2.58 -2.32
N SER A 247 -4.27 2.38 -1.44
CA SER A 247 -4.09 1.73 -0.14
C SER A 247 -3.68 0.24 -0.22
N HIS A 248 -3.56 -0.34 -1.41
CA HIS A 248 -3.19 -1.75 -1.60
C HIS A 248 -1.88 -2.14 -0.88
N MET A 249 -0.94 -1.21 -0.70
CA MET A 249 0.29 -1.48 0.05
C MET A 249 0.03 -1.88 1.51
N PHE A 250 -0.95 -1.24 2.17
CA PHE A 250 -1.33 -1.59 3.53
C PHE A 250 -2.15 -2.88 3.57
N MET A 251 -2.89 -3.16 2.49
CA MET A 251 -3.78 -4.30 2.41
C MET A 251 -3.08 -5.58 1.97
N LYS A 252 -1.89 -5.49 1.39
CA LYS A 252 -1.18 -6.66 0.84
C LYS A 252 -0.93 -7.74 1.90
N TYR A 253 -0.59 -7.36 3.12
CA TYR A 253 -0.43 -8.27 4.23
C TYR A 253 -1.72 -9.11 4.45
N PHE A 254 -2.86 -8.45 4.59
CA PHE A 254 -4.15 -9.11 4.82
C PHE A 254 -4.57 -9.98 3.64
N MET A 255 -4.32 -9.55 2.42
CA MET A 255 -4.63 -10.35 1.22
C MET A 255 -3.81 -11.63 1.16
N TYR A 256 -2.55 -11.60 1.59
CA TYR A 256 -1.74 -12.82 1.67
C TYR A 256 -2.27 -13.76 2.74
N HIS A 257 -2.44 -13.29 3.97
CA HIS A 257 -2.82 -14.13 5.10
C HIS A 257 -4.28 -14.61 5.06
N ASN A 258 -5.21 -13.75 4.67
CA ASN A 258 -6.62 -14.08 4.72
C ASN A 258 -7.18 -14.68 3.43
N VAL A 259 -6.52 -14.44 2.29
CA VAL A 259 -7.05 -14.85 0.99
C VAL A 259 -6.13 -15.86 0.31
N ARG A 260 -4.85 -15.53 0.15
CA ARG A 260 -3.94 -16.34 -0.65
C ARG A 260 -3.37 -17.54 0.11
N TRP A 261 -3.03 -17.37 1.37
CA TRP A 261 -2.39 -18.44 2.17
C TRP A 261 -3.36 -19.22 3.02
N GLU A 262 -4.46 -18.61 3.42
CA GLU A 262 -5.50 -19.22 4.26
C GLU A 262 -4.92 -19.87 5.53
N ASP A 263 -4.49 -18.99 6.41
CA ASP A 263 -3.65 -19.36 7.57
C ASP A 263 -4.32 -20.28 8.57
N GLU A 264 -5.64 -20.32 8.64
CA GLU A 264 -6.36 -21.15 9.59
C GLU A 264 -7.15 -22.27 8.88
N PRO A 265 -6.96 -23.54 9.27
CA PRO A 265 -7.76 -24.64 8.73
C PRO A 265 -9.21 -24.53 9.22
N ASN A 266 -10.15 -24.86 8.35
CA ASN A 266 -11.57 -24.95 8.71
C ASN A 266 -11.84 -26.26 9.46
N LEU A 267 -11.76 -26.21 10.78
CA LEU A 267 -12.07 -27.34 11.64
C LEU A 267 -13.49 -27.21 12.18
N LYS A 268 -14.15 -28.37 12.42
CA LYS A 268 -15.48 -28.42 13.03
C LYS A 268 -15.48 -27.75 14.40
N GLY A 269 -16.42 -26.82 14.63
CA GLY A 269 -16.53 -26.03 15.86
C GLY A 269 -15.54 -24.85 15.94
N SER A 270 -14.75 -24.58 14.87
CA SER A 270 -13.81 -23.47 14.84
C SER A 270 -14.50 -22.12 14.57
N LYS A 271 -13.77 -21.03 14.86
CA LYS A 271 -14.20 -19.67 14.49
C LYS A 271 -14.36 -19.49 12.99
N VAL A 272 -13.52 -20.18 12.21
CA VAL A 272 -13.57 -20.16 10.74
C VAL A 272 -14.85 -20.82 10.25
N GLU A 273 -15.25 -21.98 10.78
CA GLU A 273 -16.51 -22.63 10.45
C GLU A 273 -17.70 -21.71 10.74
N ALA A 274 -17.73 -21.08 11.93
CA ALA A 274 -18.78 -20.14 12.29
C ALA A 274 -18.85 -18.93 11.32
N ALA A 275 -17.70 -18.41 10.88
CA ALA A 275 -17.63 -17.32 9.90
C ALA A 275 -18.10 -17.78 8.51
N ILE A 276 -17.78 -19.02 8.09
CA ILE A 276 -18.24 -19.61 6.85
C ILE A 276 -19.76 -19.79 6.87
N LEU A 277 -20.32 -20.34 7.92
CA LEU A 277 -21.78 -20.51 8.07
C LEU A 277 -22.50 -19.17 7.99
N LYS A 278 -21.93 -18.12 8.60
CA LYS A 278 -22.46 -16.76 8.47
C LYS A 278 -22.43 -16.26 7.03
N ASN A 279 -21.34 -16.51 6.28
CA ASN A 279 -21.23 -16.11 4.88
C ASN A 279 -22.24 -16.83 4.00
N LEU A 280 -22.48 -18.10 4.23
CA LEU A 280 -23.47 -18.90 3.51
C LEU A 280 -24.89 -18.35 3.69
N GLY A 281 -25.17 -17.64 4.78
CA GLY A 281 -26.44 -16.96 5.04
C GLY A 281 -26.60 -15.59 4.35
N PHE A 282 -25.57 -15.05 3.69
CA PHE A 282 -25.70 -13.79 2.96
C PHE A 282 -26.52 -13.98 1.66
N LYS A 283 -27.24 -12.92 1.30
CA LYS A 283 -28.11 -12.87 0.12
C LYS A 283 -27.44 -12.06 -0.98
N PRO A 284 -26.85 -12.68 -2.01
CA PRO A 284 -26.25 -11.97 -3.12
C PRO A 284 -27.28 -11.22 -3.94
N THR A 285 -26.97 -9.98 -4.32
CA THR A 285 -27.84 -9.12 -5.14
C THR A 285 -27.41 -9.05 -6.61
N TRP A 286 -26.40 -9.82 -7.00
CA TRP A 286 -25.89 -9.87 -8.35
C TRP A 286 -26.18 -11.22 -9.00
N ALA A 287 -26.29 -11.24 -10.31
CA ALA A 287 -26.50 -12.43 -11.11
C ALA A 287 -25.39 -12.62 -12.15
N ALA A 288 -25.11 -13.87 -12.48
CA ALA A 288 -24.23 -14.29 -13.58
C ALA A 288 -24.89 -15.53 -14.25
N PRO A 289 -24.42 -15.98 -15.42
CA PRO A 289 -25.01 -17.15 -16.09
C PRO A 289 -25.15 -18.42 -15.25
N HIS A 290 -24.32 -18.53 -14.20
CA HIS A 290 -24.30 -19.67 -13.29
C HIS A 290 -24.77 -19.34 -11.86
N ILE A 291 -25.24 -18.12 -11.61
CA ILE A 291 -25.70 -17.65 -10.30
C ILE A 291 -26.87 -16.70 -10.48
N ALA A 292 -28.02 -17.08 -9.97
CA ALA A 292 -29.23 -16.27 -10.02
C ALA A 292 -29.50 -15.58 -8.66
N GLY A 293 -28.60 -14.67 -8.25
CA GLY A 293 -28.77 -13.87 -7.04
C GLY A 293 -29.78 -12.74 -7.26
N ASP A 294 -30.85 -12.74 -6.47
CA ASP A 294 -31.97 -11.79 -6.53
C ASP A 294 -32.12 -10.93 -5.27
N GLY A 295 -31.18 -11.09 -4.31
CA GLY A 295 -31.25 -10.43 -3.00
C GLY A 295 -32.22 -11.11 -2.01
N THR A 296 -32.91 -12.17 -2.39
CA THR A 296 -33.84 -12.91 -1.53
C THR A 296 -33.28 -14.26 -1.10
N LYS A 297 -32.63 -14.98 -2.00
CA LYS A 297 -32.01 -16.28 -1.77
C LYS A 297 -30.62 -16.14 -1.12
N THR A 298 -30.33 -17.00 -0.17
CA THR A 298 -28.99 -17.09 0.45
C THR A 298 -28.01 -17.84 -0.47
N TRP A 299 -26.71 -17.79 -0.16
CA TRP A 299 -25.73 -18.63 -0.86
C TRP A 299 -26.03 -20.13 -0.75
N VAL A 300 -26.56 -20.58 0.39
CA VAL A 300 -27.00 -21.98 0.56
C VAL A 300 -28.14 -22.30 -0.39
N ASP A 301 -29.16 -21.43 -0.46
CA ASP A 301 -30.30 -21.64 -1.35
C ASP A 301 -29.88 -21.71 -2.82
N LEU A 302 -28.96 -20.83 -3.23
CA LEU A 302 -28.40 -20.83 -4.59
C LEU A 302 -27.57 -22.06 -4.90
N ALA A 303 -26.75 -22.52 -3.94
CA ALA A 303 -25.90 -23.69 -4.14
C ALA A 303 -26.68 -25.02 -4.12
N THR A 304 -27.84 -25.05 -3.48
CA THR A 304 -28.71 -26.25 -3.39
C THR A 304 -29.90 -26.25 -4.36
N SER A 305 -30.20 -25.08 -4.98
CA SER A 305 -31.17 -25.04 -6.07
C SER A 305 -30.58 -25.71 -7.32
N GLY A 306 -31.28 -26.68 -7.89
CA GLY A 306 -30.91 -27.23 -9.19
C GLY A 306 -30.95 -26.17 -10.29
N PRO A 307 -30.31 -26.39 -11.44
CA PRO A 307 -30.49 -25.51 -12.60
C PRO A 307 -31.99 -25.37 -12.86
N GLU A 308 -32.47 -24.10 -12.94
CA GLU A 308 -33.85 -23.89 -13.40
C GLU A 308 -33.95 -24.54 -14.77
N GLU A 309 -34.90 -25.49 -14.94
CA GLU A 309 -35.22 -26.02 -16.24
C GLU A 309 -35.58 -24.81 -17.12
N GLU A 310 -34.73 -24.52 -18.12
CA GLU A 310 -35.10 -23.58 -19.17
C GLU A 310 -36.41 -24.06 -19.76
N ASN A 311 -37.50 -23.42 -19.35
CA ASN A 311 -38.78 -23.62 -20.01
C ASN A 311 -38.59 -23.22 -21.47
N LYS A 312 -38.44 -24.25 -22.31
CA LYS A 312 -38.44 -24.15 -23.76
C LYS A 312 -39.79 -23.62 -24.27
#